data_937323e95a2783c50e17abb12b9802d5
#
_entry.id   937323e95a2783c50e17abb12b9802d5
#
_cell.length_a   1.000
_cell.length_b   1.000
_cell.length_c   1.000
_cell.angle_alpha   90.00
_cell.angle_beta   90.00
_cell.angle_gamma   90.00
#
_symmetry.space_group_name_H-M   'P 1'
#
loop_
_entity.id
_entity.type
_entity.pdbx_description
1 polymer ?
#
loop_
_entity_poly.entity_id
_entity_poly.type
_entity_poly.pdbx_seq_one_letter_code
_entity_poly.pdbx_strand_id
1 'polypeptide(L)'
;MVKNGDEVVLSDMGSDVVYLYKKGKVTPLLKRNPGTMDFNPRSAMGVVMKLGDIVWLREVKKEVKGPRPDINMLTYDVSTGEVNNLVLWDDVNFTNPYSVQSRNERQELPYNCTAANFQPDYLKKLNEQGRLTGRLKELAEEMLEDDNPLLILYKLKE
;
A
#
# COMPACT_ATOMS: atom_id res chain seq x y z
N MET A 1 -4.93 10.86 6.04
CA MET A 1 -3.93 11.39 7.01
C MET A 1 -3.02 10.26 7.41
N VAL A 2 -1.71 10.47 7.32
CA VAL A 2 -0.69 9.47 7.67
C VAL A 2 0.27 10.10 8.70
N LYS A 3 0.48 9.40 9.82
CA LYS A 3 1.39 9.85 10.89
C LYS A 3 2.70 9.09 10.79
N ASN A 4 3.82 9.81 10.89
CA ASN A 4 5.17 9.27 10.93
C ASN A 4 6.00 10.03 11.99
N GLY A 5 6.11 9.48 13.18
CA GLY A 5 6.75 10.14 14.31
C GLY A 5 6.10 11.51 14.60
N ASP A 6 6.90 12.58 14.51
CA ASP A 6 6.47 13.98 14.73
C ASP A 6 5.85 14.63 13.48
N GLU A 7 5.81 13.91 12.38
CA GLU A 7 5.28 14.37 11.11
C GLU A 7 3.87 13.81 10.87
N VAL A 8 3.01 14.62 10.28
CA VAL A 8 1.70 14.20 9.80
C VAL A 8 1.55 14.62 8.34
N VAL A 9 1.33 13.64 7.47
CA VAL A 9 1.03 13.89 6.07
C VAL A 9 -0.47 14.02 5.92
N LEU A 10 -0.91 15.15 5.40
CA LEU A 10 -2.29 15.50 5.18
C LEU A 10 -2.59 15.40 3.68
N SER A 11 -3.46 14.49 3.31
CA SER A 11 -3.92 14.32 1.93
C SER A 11 -5.44 14.19 1.89
N ASP A 12 -6.04 14.82 0.92
CA ASP A 12 -7.43 14.63 0.51
C ASP A 12 -7.43 14.07 -0.91
N MET A 13 -8.20 13.02 -1.17
CA MET A 13 -8.27 12.40 -2.50
C MET A 13 -8.85 13.33 -3.58
N GLY A 14 -9.52 14.39 -3.19
CA GLY A 14 -10.03 15.44 -4.09
C GLY A 14 -9.06 16.60 -4.30
N SER A 15 -7.97 16.67 -3.52
CA SER A 15 -6.96 17.72 -3.60
C SER A 15 -5.75 17.27 -4.42
N ASP A 16 -5.19 18.20 -5.19
CA ASP A 16 -3.93 17.99 -5.90
C ASP A 16 -2.70 18.29 -5.05
N VAL A 17 -2.89 18.82 -3.83
CA VAL A 17 -1.80 19.19 -2.94
C VAL A 17 -1.83 18.28 -1.71
N VAL A 18 -0.68 17.71 -1.39
CA VAL A 18 -0.41 17.01 -0.15
C VAL A 18 0.42 17.92 0.75
N TYR A 19 0.06 17.99 2.00
CA TYR A 19 0.73 18.83 2.97
C TYR A 19 1.46 18.00 4.03
N LEU A 20 2.58 18.55 4.50
CA LEU A 20 3.31 18.06 5.66
C LEU A 20 3.05 19.00 6.85
N TYR A 21 2.56 18.45 7.95
CA TYR A 21 2.53 19.11 9.24
C TYR A 21 3.71 18.63 10.09
N LYS A 22 4.53 19.55 10.54
CA LYS A 22 5.68 19.28 11.43
C LYS A 22 5.89 20.46 12.37
N LYS A 23 5.99 20.21 13.67
CA LYS A 23 6.31 21.23 14.70
C LYS A 23 5.44 22.50 14.58
N GLY A 24 4.12 22.35 14.44
CA GLY A 24 3.18 23.48 14.35
C GLY A 24 3.10 24.16 12.98
N LYS A 25 3.86 23.73 11.99
CA LYS A 25 3.84 24.30 10.64
C LYS A 25 3.22 23.33 9.63
N VAL A 26 2.44 23.87 8.70
CA VAL A 26 1.92 23.16 7.53
C VAL A 26 2.63 23.69 6.31
N THR A 27 3.24 22.79 5.54
CA THR A 27 3.93 23.11 4.29
C THR A 27 3.48 22.20 3.16
N PRO A 28 3.39 22.66 1.92
CA PRO A 28 3.19 21.77 0.78
C PRO A 28 4.32 20.75 0.71
N LEU A 29 3.98 19.46 0.59
CA LEU A 29 4.95 18.38 0.43
C LEU A 29 5.12 18.00 -1.03
N LEU A 30 4.01 17.87 -1.74
CA LEU A 30 3.99 17.64 -3.18
C LEU A 30 2.72 18.25 -3.78
N LYS A 31 2.80 18.59 -5.07
CA LYS A 31 1.65 19.00 -5.87
C LYS A 31 1.59 18.15 -7.12
N ARG A 32 0.42 17.55 -7.36
CA ARG A 32 0.15 16.75 -8.55
C ARG A 32 0.04 17.66 -9.78
N ASN A 33 0.73 17.27 -10.85
CA ASN A 33 0.63 17.90 -12.15
C ASN A 33 0.76 16.84 -13.26
N PRO A 34 -0.23 16.64 -14.14
CA PRO A 34 -1.53 17.35 -14.19
C PRO A 34 -2.42 17.06 -12.97
N GLY A 35 -3.35 17.95 -12.69
CA GLY A 35 -4.28 17.84 -11.55
C GLY A 35 -5.33 16.74 -11.74
N THR A 36 -6.01 16.39 -10.65
CA THR A 36 -7.05 15.33 -10.62
C THR A 36 -8.17 15.60 -11.66
N MET A 37 -8.48 16.86 -11.90
CA MET A 37 -9.54 17.25 -12.83
C MET A 37 -9.11 17.21 -14.30
N ASP A 38 -7.80 17.20 -14.56
CA ASP A 38 -7.22 17.23 -15.92
C ASP A 38 -7.14 15.84 -16.55
N PHE A 39 -7.35 14.77 -15.75
CA PHE A 39 -7.34 13.40 -16.25
C PHE A 39 -8.70 12.96 -16.80
N ASN A 40 -8.66 12.15 -17.85
CA ASN A 40 -9.84 11.45 -18.37
C ASN A 40 -9.52 9.96 -18.59
N PRO A 41 -10.06 9.03 -17.80
CA PRO A 41 -10.92 9.26 -16.63
C PRO A 41 -10.19 9.97 -15.48
N ARG A 42 -10.95 10.69 -14.66
CA ARG A 42 -10.39 11.36 -13.47
C ARG A 42 -9.71 10.34 -12.56
N SER A 43 -8.61 10.76 -11.97
CA SER A 43 -7.81 9.92 -11.10
C SER A 43 -7.57 10.64 -9.77
N ALA A 44 -7.97 10.01 -8.68
CA ALA A 44 -7.75 10.52 -7.33
C ALA A 44 -6.43 9.97 -6.77
N MET A 45 -5.71 10.76 -5.99
CA MET A 45 -4.45 10.38 -5.36
C MET A 45 -4.56 10.46 -3.83
N GLY A 46 -4.07 9.44 -3.14
CA GLY A 46 -3.97 9.45 -1.68
C GLY A 46 -2.58 9.03 -1.23
N VAL A 47 -2.17 9.50 -0.06
CA VAL A 47 -0.94 9.05 0.59
C VAL A 47 -1.23 7.78 1.39
N VAL A 48 -0.38 6.78 1.22
CA VAL A 48 -0.43 5.52 1.96
C VAL A 48 0.50 5.57 3.17
N MET A 49 1.74 6.03 2.96
CA MET A 49 2.72 6.23 4.03
C MET A 49 3.84 7.17 3.57
N LYS A 50 4.65 7.63 4.53
CA LYS A 50 5.90 8.34 4.28
C LYS A 50 7.00 7.65 5.09
N LEU A 51 8.10 7.29 4.43
CA LEU A 51 9.25 6.64 5.04
C LEU A 51 10.51 7.39 4.61
N GLY A 52 11.16 8.08 5.55
CA GLY A 52 12.25 9.00 5.19
C GLY A 52 11.79 10.05 4.18
N ASP A 53 12.50 10.16 3.07
CA ASP A 53 12.16 11.04 1.95
C ASP A 53 11.22 10.39 0.92
N ILE A 54 10.87 9.13 1.11
CA ILE A 54 9.99 8.41 0.19
C ILE A 54 8.54 8.49 0.65
N VAL A 55 7.67 8.99 -0.21
CA VAL A 55 6.21 9.02 -0.01
C VAL A 55 5.57 7.95 -0.90
N TRP A 56 4.82 7.06 -0.29
CA TRP A 56 4.03 6.08 -1.03
C TRP A 56 2.67 6.66 -1.33
N LEU A 57 2.32 6.62 -2.60
CA LEU A 57 1.10 7.16 -3.14
C LEU A 57 0.25 6.05 -3.72
N ARG A 58 -1.06 6.23 -3.61
CA ARG A 58 -2.06 5.41 -4.27
C ARG A 58 -2.85 6.28 -5.23
N GLU A 59 -2.83 5.91 -6.49
CA GLU A 59 -3.69 6.49 -7.51
C GLU A 59 -4.86 5.57 -7.79
N VAL A 60 -6.07 6.12 -7.78
CA VAL A 60 -7.33 5.40 -8.04
C VAL A 60 -8.06 6.08 -9.18
N LYS A 61 -8.28 5.36 -10.28
CA LYS A 61 -9.10 5.85 -11.38
C LYS A 61 -10.57 5.84 -10.98
N LYS A 62 -11.29 6.92 -11.26
CA LYS A 62 -12.73 7.06 -10.93
C LYS A 62 -13.61 6.18 -11.82
N GLU A 63 -13.13 5.78 -12.98
CA GLU A 63 -13.85 4.87 -13.86
C GLU A 63 -13.54 3.43 -13.48
N VAL A 64 -14.55 2.75 -12.95
CA VAL A 64 -14.43 1.33 -12.57
C VAL A 64 -14.92 0.49 -13.73
N LYS A 65 -14.00 -0.18 -14.44
CA LYS A 65 -14.32 -1.09 -15.56
C LYS A 65 -14.44 -2.56 -15.12
N GLY A 66 -14.76 -2.81 -13.86
CA GLY A 66 -14.84 -4.16 -13.31
C GLY A 66 -15.28 -4.15 -11.85
N PRO A 67 -15.18 -5.30 -11.16
CA PRO A 67 -15.59 -5.40 -9.76
C PRO A 67 -14.69 -4.61 -8.80
N ARG A 68 -13.55 -4.10 -9.27
CA ARG A 68 -12.59 -3.32 -8.47
C ARG A 68 -12.04 -2.16 -9.29
N PRO A 69 -11.76 -1.01 -8.65
CA PRO A 69 -11.10 0.11 -9.33
C PRO A 69 -9.65 -0.26 -9.67
N ASP A 70 -9.14 0.32 -10.76
CA ASP A 70 -7.71 0.29 -11.08
C ASP A 70 -6.96 1.13 -10.05
N ILE A 71 -6.02 0.49 -9.37
CA ILE A 71 -5.17 1.10 -8.36
C ILE A 71 -3.71 1.00 -8.81
N ASN A 72 -3.06 2.15 -8.94
CA ASN A 72 -1.63 2.23 -9.13
C ASN A 72 -0.95 2.63 -7.83
N MET A 73 0.10 1.91 -7.45
CA MET A 73 0.97 2.28 -6.36
C MET A 73 2.20 2.97 -6.91
N LEU A 74 2.54 4.11 -6.32
CA LEU A 74 3.67 4.94 -6.74
C LEU A 74 4.53 5.29 -5.53
N THR A 75 5.80 5.59 -5.78
CA THR A 75 6.67 6.29 -4.84
C THR A 75 6.98 7.67 -5.37
N TYR A 76 7.06 8.64 -4.47
CA TYR A 76 7.59 9.98 -4.73
C TYR A 76 8.76 10.22 -3.79
N ASP A 77 9.92 10.52 -4.35
CA ASP A 77 11.10 10.92 -3.60
C ASP A 77 11.10 12.44 -3.44
N VAL A 78 10.98 12.90 -2.18
CA VAL A 78 10.92 14.33 -1.85
C VAL A 78 12.22 15.03 -2.15
N SER A 79 13.36 14.33 -2.07
CA SER A 79 14.69 14.91 -2.27
C SER A 79 15.02 15.14 -3.73
N THR A 80 14.57 14.25 -4.62
CA THR A 80 14.87 14.31 -6.06
C THR A 80 13.69 14.78 -6.90
N GLY A 81 12.46 14.67 -6.38
CA GLY A 81 11.22 14.91 -7.12
C GLY A 81 10.84 13.77 -8.07
N GLU A 82 11.52 12.64 -8.03
CA GLU A 82 11.24 11.49 -8.89
C GLU A 82 9.98 10.74 -8.47
N VAL A 83 9.25 10.28 -9.48
CA VAL A 83 8.07 9.41 -9.31
C VAL A 83 8.32 8.07 -9.98
N ASN A 84 8.14 6.99 -9.24
CA ASN A 84 8.32 5.63 -9.75
C ASN A 84 7.12 4.76 -9.44
N ASN A 85 6.89 3.73 -10.28
CA ASN A 85 5.92 2.70 -9.96
C ASN A 85 6.42 1.85 -8.78
N LEU A 86 5.54 1.59 -7.82
CA LEU A 86 5.83 0.73 -6.67
C LEU A 86 5.19 -0.65 -6.87
N VAL A 87 6.02 -1.68 -6.83
CA VAL A 87 5.56 -3.07 -6.75
C VAL A 87 6.28 -3.73 -5.58
N LEU A 88 5.51 -4.28 -4.66
CA LEU A 88 6.04 -5.07 -3.55
C LEU A 88 5.94 -6.55 -3.90
N TRP A 89 7.03 -7.25 -3.69
CA TRP A 89 7.12 -8.69 -3.91
C TRP A 89 7.43 -9.42 -2.61
N ASP A 90 6.73 -10.52 -2.37
CA ASP A 90 7.10 -11.50 -1.36
C ASP A 90 7.69 -12.72 -2.09
N ASP A 91 8.99 -12.91 -1.96
CA ASP A 91 9.76 -14.03 -2.51
C ASP A 91 10.22 -15.00 -1.40
N VAL A 92 9.88 -14.72 -0.15
CA VAL A 92 10.23 -15.52 1.02
C VAL A 92 9.17 -16.58 1.30
N ASN A 93 7.90 -16.19 1.24
CA ASN A 93 6.77 -17.04 1.58
C ASN A 93 6.15 -17.75 0.37
N PHE A 94 6.59 -17.42 -0.84
CA PHE A 94 6.03 -17.96 -2.08
C PHE A 94 7.12 -18.55 -2.97
N THR A 95 6.80 -19.66 -3.65
CA THR A 95 7.69 -20.32 -4.61
C THR A 95 8.02 -19.48 -5.83
N ASN A 96 7.11 -18.57 -6.20
CA ASN A 96 7.34 -17.55 -7.21
C ASN A 96 6.99 -16.21 -6.58
N PRO A 97 7.70 -15.11 -6.92
CA PRO A 97 7.43 -13.81 -6.34
C PRO A 97 5.94 -13.45 -6.40
N TYR A 98 5.37 -13.15 -5.25
CA TYR A 98 3.96 -12.80 -5.10
C TYR A 98 3.82 -11.29 -4.92
N SER A 99 3.03 -10.66 -5.79
CA SER A 99 2.78 -9.22 -5.67
C SER A 99 1.90 -8.92 -4.47
N VAL A 100 2.48 -8.25 -3.48
CA VAL A 100 1.79 -7.84 -2.27
C VAL A 100 0.96 -6.60 -2.56
N GLN A 101 -0.37 -6.77 -2.54
CA GLN A 101 -1.28 -5.63 -2.59
C GLN A 101 -1.49 -5.09 -1.19
N SER A 102 -0.89 -3.93 -0.89
CA SER A 102 -1.10 -3.25 0.38
C SER A 102 -2.57 -2.86 0.55
N ARG A 103 -3.22 -3.37 1.60
CA ARG A 103 -4.63 -3.10 1.94
C ARG A 103 -4.76 -2.32 3.24
N ASN A 104 -3.84 -1.42 3.53
CA ASN A 104 -3.75 -0.70 4.80
C ASN A 104 -4.87 0.32 5.06
N GLU A 105 -6.02 0.22 4.42
CA GLU A 105 -7.03 1.29 4.44
C GLU A 105 -7.70 1.54 5.79
N ARG A 106 -7.56 0.64 6.76
CA ARG A 106 -8.31 0.72 8.04
C ARG A 106 -7.54 0.26 9.28
N GLN A 107 -6.27 -0.08 9.19
CA GLN A 107 -5.50 -0.57 10.34
C GLN A 107 -4.42 0.44 10.72
N GLU A 108 -4.35 0.75 12.02
CA GLU A 108 -3.22 1.49 12.58
C GLU A 108 -2.01 0.55 12.65
N LEU A 109 -1.28 0.46 11.55
CA LEU A 109 -0.01 -0.24 11.51
C LEU A 109 1.12 0.69 11.98
N PRO A 110 2.23 0.11 12.47
CA PRO A 110 3.45 0.89 12.66
C PRO A 110 3.84 1.61 11.37
N TYR A 111 4.37 2.83 11.48
CA TYR A 111 4.60 3.72 10.33
C TYR A 111 5.47 3.13 9.20
N ASN A 112 6.32 2.16 9.54
CA ASN A 112 7.21 1.48 8.59
C ASN A 112 6.75 0.06 8.23
N CYS A 113 5.47 -0.24 8.42
CA CYS A 113 4.91 -1.55 8.11
C CYS A 113 3.81 -1.44 7.06
N THR A 114 3.72 -2.45 6.22
CA THR A 114 2.54 -2.74 5.40
C THR A 114 2.02 -4.13 5.73
N ALA A 115 0.80 -4.44 5.35
CA ALA A 115 0.20 -5.74 5.64
C ALA A 115 -0.52 -6.31 4.43
N ALA A 116 -0.50 -7.63 4.34
CA ALA A 116 -1.39 -8.40 3.47
C ALA A 116 -2.28 -9.30 4.32
N ASN A 117 -3.52 -9.44 3.90
CA ASN A 117 -4.52 -10.25 4.56
C ASN A 117 -4.92 -11.40 3.64
N PHE A 118 -4.83 -12.63 4.15
CA PHE A 118 -5.13 -13.84 3.42
C PHE A 118 -6.25 -14.62 4.10
N GLN A 119 -7.29 -14.91 3.34
CA GLN A 119 -8.36 -15.80 3.79
C GLN A 119 -7.87 -17.24 3.85
N PRO A 120 -8.32 -18.07 4.80
CA PRO A 120 -7.89 -19.45 4.96
C PRO A 120 -8.08 -20.30 3.70
N ASP A 121 -9.25 -20.20 3.07
CA ASP A 121 -9.58 -20.92 1.83
C ASP A 121 -8.61 -20.57 0.69
N TYR A 122 -8.22 -19.30 0.60
CA TYR A 122 -7.26 -18.84 -0.40
C TYR A 122 -5.85 -19.38 -0.11
N LEU A 123 -5.39 -19.38 1.14
CA LEU A 123 -4.09 -19.95 1.52
C LEU A 123 -4.03 -21.45 1.27
N LYS A 124 -5.08 -22.19 1.63
CA LYS A 124 -5.17 -23.64 1.33
C LYS A 124 -5.06 -23.91 -0.16
N LYS A 125 -5.79 -23.16 -0.98
CA LYS A 125 -5.70 -23.27 -2.43
C LYS A 125 -4.29 -23.00 -2.97
N LEU A 126 -3.60 -21.99 -2.43
CA LEU A 126 -2.21 -21.70 -2.80
C LEU A 126 -1.26 -22.83 -2.38
N ASN A 127 -1.50 -23.42 -1.21
CA ASN A 127 -0.72 -24.55 -0.72
C ASN A 127 -0.91 -25.81 -1.60
N GLU A 128 -2.14 -26.15 -1.94
CA GLU A 128 -2.47 -27.25 -2.87
C GLU A 128 -1.80 -27.06 -4.24
N GLN A 129 -1.64 -25.84 -4.69
CA GLN A 129 -0.94 -25.49 -5.93
C GLN A 129 0.60 -25.50 -5.78
N GLY A 130 1.14 -25.82 -4.60
CA GLY A 130 2.57 -25.81 -4.33
C GLY A 130 3.21 -24.42 -4.38
N ARG A 131 2.41 -23.37 -4.14
CA ARG A 131 2.84 -21.97 -4.26
C ARG A 131 3.38 -21.37 -2.98
N LEU A 132 3.22 -22.02 -1.84
CA LEU A 132 3.68 -21.55 -0.54
C LEU A 132 4.98 -22.23 -0.12
N THR A 133 5.81 -21.49 0.65
CA THR A 133 7.06 -21.96 1.24
C THR A 133 7.16 -21.56 2.71
N GLY A 134 8.13 -22.14 3.40
CA GLY A 134 8.48 -21.75 4.77
C GLY A 134 7.30 -21.75 5.75
N ARG A 135 7.30 -20.79 6.67
CA ARG A 135 6.29 -20.71 7.74
C ARG A 135 4.87 -20.50 7.21
N LEU A 136 4.71 -19.81 6.08
CA LEU A 136 3.38 -19.60 5.52
C LEU A 136 2.73 -20.89 5.03
N LYS A 137 3.54 -21.82 4.48
CA LYS A 137 3.09 -23.15 4.09
C LYS A 137 2.61 -23.94 5.30
N GLU A 138 3.42 -23.98 6.38
CA GLU A 138 3.07 -24.69 7.62
C GLU A 138 1.74 -24.18 8.20
N LEU A 139 1.59 -22.83 8.28
CA LEU A 139 0.35 -22.23 8.75
C LEU A 139 -0.85 -22.60 7.88
N ALA A 140 -0.70 -22.61 6.56
CA ALA A 140 -1.78 -22.99 5.65
C ALA A 140 -2.21 -24.45 5.81
N GLU A 141 -1.27 -25.34 6.20
CA GLU A 141 -1.55 -26.76 6.51
C GLU A 141 -2.30 -26.92 7.84
N GLU A 142 -1.97 -26.08 8.83
CA GLU A 142 -2.58 -26.10 10.16
C GLU A 142 -3.97 -25.43 10.21
N MET A 143 -4.23 -24.42 9.37
CA MET A 143 -5.47 -23.63 9.38
C MET A 143 -6.71 -24.44 9.01
N LEU A 144 -7.85 -24.11 9.67
CA LEU A 144 -9.18 -24.58 9.29
C LEU A 144 -9.85 -23.56 8.35
N GLU A 145 -10.89 -23.97 7.64
CA GLU A 145 -11.60 -23.10 6.69
C GLU A 145 -12.33 -21.94 7.36
N ASP A 146 -12.76 -22.16 8.60
CA ASP A 146 -13.47 -21.20 9.44
C ASP A 146 -12.56 -20.38 10.36
N ASP A 147 -11.26 -20.55 10.26
CA ASP A 147 -10.29 -19.73 10.98
C ASP A 147 -10.35 -18.25 10.56
N ASN A 148 -9.85 -17.40 11.45
CA ASN A 148 -9.68 -15.98 11.11
C ASN A 148 -8.63 -15.80 9.98
N PRO A 149 -8.79 -14.75 9.16
CA PRO A 149 -7.81 -14.41 8.15
C PRO A 149 -6.41 -14.22 8.74
N LEU A 150 -5.39 -14.71 8.04
CA LEU A 150 -3.99 -14.52 8.40
C LEU A 150 -3.51 -13.14 7.95
N LEU A 151 -2.95 -12.38 8.87
CA LEU A 151 -2.33 -11.08 8.60
C LEU A 151 -0.82 -11.24 8.56
N ILE A 152 -0.22 -10.94 7.40
CA ILE A 152 1.24 -10.89 7.24
C ILE A 152 1.68 -9.44 7.31
N LEU A 153 2.58 -9.13 8.26
CA LEU A 153 3.18 -7.81 8.41
C LEU A 153 4.54 -7.77 7.71
N TYR A 154 4.70 -6.85 6.78
CA TYR A 154 5.96 -6.57 6.11
C TYR A 154 6.57 -5.31 6.70
N LYS A 155 7.70 -5.48 7.38
CA LYS A 155 8.46 -4.34 7.88
C LYS A 155 9.39 -3.83 6.79
N LEU A 156 9.23 -2.56 6.45
CA LEU A 156 10.06 -1.88 5.47
C LEU A 156 11.36 -1.42 6.11
N LYS A 157 12.45 -1.56 5.38
CA LYS A 157 13.74 -1.00 5.78
C LYS A 157 13.83 0.42 5.26
N GLU A 158 14.34 1.30 6.10
CA GLU A 158 14.76 2.65 5.73
C GLU A 158 16.02 2.61 4.87
#